data_fb7e1d8764d13f3ee20f4701d77bb1e3
#
_entry.id   fb7e1d8764d13f3ee20f4701d77bb1e3
#
_cell.length_a   1.000
_cell.length_b   1.000
_cell.length_c   1.000
_cell.angle_alpha   90.00
_cell.angle_beta   90.00
_cell.angle_gamma   90.00
#
_symmetry.space_group_name_H-M   'P 1'
#
loop_
_entity.id
_entity.type
_entity.pdbx_description
1 polymer ?
#
loop_
_entity_poly.entity_id
_entity_poly.type
_entity_poly.pdbx_seq_one_letter_code
_entity_poly.pdbx_strand_id
1 'polypeptide(L)'
;MAKASARRTSRGRGGRPGEGSGNSKNQSNRLEALRSSKEAAAPDRLLLATLRIRIPKGLWAGQFSRDHPSVMVEILNRSDTSAHLSVSDHWISGQPPGVWAREIGAYADVVKVDSLAELAEGSLYRITYHNPPVIYLYRKLGLPIQFPLRIQGGYIRWEVVARHSEFDRVLKYARVVDPEFQLVSIRRRPLRSHLPLLTDGQNHLLTAAMAAGYFAVPRGITLTDLARQLNRSKSSVSEAIAIIERKLLESAVRPALLPA
;
A
#
# COMPACT_ATOMS: atom_id res chain seq x y z
N MET A 1 80.23 27.66 -24.97
CA MET A 1 79.92 29.05 -25.39
C MET A 1 78.59 29.42 -24.78
N ALA A 2 78.65 30.17 -23.77
CA ALA A 2 78.37 31.60 -23.61
C ALA A 2 76.89 31.82 -23.33
N LYS A 3 76.66 32.17 -22.14
CA LYS A 3 76.38 33.48 -21.49
C LYS A 3 74.86 33.71 -21.43
N ALA A 4 74.32 33.91 -20.34
CA ALA A 4 74.31 34.88 -19.28
C ALA A 4 72.95 35.55 -19.16
N SER A 5 72.50 35.62 -17.97
CA SER A 5 72.18 36.80 -17.16
C SER A 5 70.74 37.33 -17.36
N ALA A 6 69.99 37.60 -16.45
CA ALA A 6 69.90 38.41 -15.28
C ALA A 6 68.43 38.64 -14.85
N ARG A 7 68.20 38.53 -13.57
CA ARG A 7 67.53 39.45 -12.64
C ARG A 7 66.27 40.24 -13.08
N ARG A 8 65.16 40.12 -12.40
CA ARG A 8 64.71 41.04 -11.32
C ARG A 8 63.25 40.78 -10.93
N THR A 9 63.04 40.50 -9.71
CA THR A 9 62.14 41.12 -8.71
C THR A 9 60.78 41.67 -9.15
N SER A 10 59.72 41.19 -8.55
CA SER A 10 58.91 41.90 -7.55
C SER A 10 57.64 41.17 -7.17
N ARG A 11 57.47 41.02 -5.91
CA ARG A 11 56.28 41.23 -5.04
C ARG A 11 54.91 41.05 -5.64
N GLY A 12 54.17 40.18 -4.95
CA GLY A 12 52.84 40.61 -4.60
C GLY A 12 51.79 39.54 -4.35
N ARG A 13 51.46 39.31 -3.11
CA ARG A 13 50.12 38.97 -2.54
C ARG A 13 49.49 37.64 -2.98
N GLY A 14 49.44 36.56 -2.14
CA GLY A 14 48.35 36.58 -1.17
C GLY A 14 47.08 36.00 -1.81
N GLY A 15 46.99 34.67 -2.02
CA GLY A 15 45.75 33.97 -2.32
C GLY A 15 45.49 32.92 -1.24
N ARG A 16 44.46 33.12 -0.45
CA ARG A 16 43.97 32.20 0.57
C ARG A 16 43.56 30.88 -0.06
N PRO A 17 43.80 29.73 0.55
CA PRO A 17 43.17 28.46 0.14
C PRO A 17 41.73 28.47 0.58
N GLY A 18 40.87 28.02 -0.35
CA GLY A 18 39.42 28.04 -0.26
C GLY A 18 38.83 27.22 0.87
N GLU A 19 38.04 27.90 1.62
CA GLU A 19 36.97 27.33 2.44
C GLU A 19 35.89 26.78 1.51
N GLY A 20 35.83 25.45 1.34
CA GLY A 20 34.84 24.80 0.50
C GLY A 20 34.36 23.44 1.00
N SER A 21 35.02 22.85 1.99
CA SER A 21 34.75 21.48 2.41
C SER A 21 34.01 21.33 3.77
N GLY A 22 33.89 22.41 4.52
CA GLY A 22 33.27 22.37 5.87
C GLY A 22 31.77 22.48 5.90
N ASN A 23 31.14 23.02 4.86
CA ASN A 23 29.70 23.35 4.92
C ASN A 23 28.78 22.17 4.57
N SER A 24 29.23 21.23 3.76
CA SER A 24 28.47 20.05 3.37
C SER A 24 28.34 19.02 4.52
N LYS A 25 29.42 18.77 5.25
CA LYS A 25 29.40 17.87 6.42
C LYS A 25 28.58 18.45 7.58
N ASN A 26 28.61 19.77 7.75
CA ASN A 26 27.85 20.46 8.80
C ASN A 26 26.35 20.49 8.51
N GLN A 27 25.94 20.56 7.23
CA GLN A 27 24.54 20.44 6.82
C GLN A 27 24.03 19.01 6.95
N SER A 28 24.81 18.00 6.59
CA SER A 28 24.44 16.59 6.76
C SER A 28 24.28 16.22 8.24
N ASN A 29 25.21 16.62 9.10
CA ASN A 29 25.13 16.41 10.55
C ASN A 29 23.96 17.19 11.20
N ARG A 30 23.62 18.36 10.68
CA ARG A 30 22.49 19.15 11.16
C ARG A 30 21.14 18.57 10.72
N LEU A 31 21.08 17.95 9.54
CA LEU A 31 19.91 17.21 9.06
C LEU A 31 19.73 15.88 9.80
N GLU A 32 20.82 15.18 10.13
CA GLU A 32 20.77 13.98 10.97
C GLU A 32 20.40 14.30 12.42
N ALA A 33 20.95 15.38 13.00
CA ALA A 33 20.59 15.86 14.33
C ALA A 33 19.14 16.35 14.40
N LEU A 34 18.61 17.00 13.36
CA LEU A 34 17.20 17.39 13.24
C LEU A 34 16.27 16.19 13.02
N ARG A 35 16.75 15.14 12.36
CA ARG A 35 16.01 13.87 12.24
C ARG A 35 15.99 13.15 13.58
N SER A 36 17.11 12.99 14.25
CA SER A 36 17.19 12.27 15.54
C SER A 36 16.48 13.03 16.67
N SER A 37 16.52 14.36 16.72
CA SER A 37 15.81 15.14 17.74
C SER A 37 14.29 15.23 17.51
N LYS A 38 13.81 15.11 16.26
CA LYS A 38 12.37 14.99 15.96
C LYS A 38 11.84 13.57 16.17
N GLU A 39 12.67 12.55 16.02
CA GLU A 39 12.28 11.16 16.26
C GLU A 39 12.20 10.80 17.74
N ALA A 40 13.02 11.41 18.60
CA ALA A 40 13.05 11.12 20.03
C ALA A 40 11.85 11.64 20.84
N ALA A 41 10.99 12.51 20.26
CA ALA A 41 9.88 13.14 20.96
C ALA A 41 8.48 12.90 20.35
N ALA A 42 8.36 12.09 19.30
CA ALA A 42 7.04 11.78 18.74
C ALA A 42 6.45 10.56 19.47
N PRO A 43 5.19 10.64 19.97
CA PRO A 43 4.53 9.46 20.50
C PRO A 43 4.56 8.37 19.42
N ASP A 44 4.73 7.10 19.85
CA ASP A 44 4.76 5.92 18.98
C ASP A 44 3.44 5.78 18.20
N ARG A 45 3.35 6.58 17.13
CA ARG A 45 2.12 6.77 16.35
C ARG A 45 1.93 5.63 15.38
N LEU A 46 0.67 5.23 15.22
CA LEU A 46 0.29 4.28 14.20
C LEU A 46 0.48 4.89 12.80
N LEU A 47 1.11 4.11 11.94
CA LEU A 47 1.35 4.43 10.53
C LEU A 47 0.60 3.43 9.66
N LEU A 48 0.06 3.92 8.56
CA LEU A 48 -0.36 3.09 7.44
C LEU A 48 0.70 3.25 6.35
N ALA A 49 1.34 2.17 6.00
CA ALA A 49 2.30 2.16 4.91
C ALA A 49 1.83 1.20 3.81
N THR A 50 2.00 1.60 2.57
CA THR A 50 1.83 0.73 1.41
C THR A 50 3.21 0.32 0.93
N LEU A 51 3.48 -0.97 0.97
CA LEU A 51 4.72 -1.59 0.53
C LEU A 51 4.50 -2.24 -0.83
N ARG A 52 5.50 -2.15 -1.71
CA ARG A 52 5.59 -2.91 -2.93
C ARG A 52 6.79 -3.83 -2.82
N ILE A 53 6.53 -5.13 -2.84
CA ILE A 53 7.57 -6.15 -2.63
C ILE A 53 7.63 -7.03 -3.86
N ARG A 54 8.82 -7.24 -4.40
CA ARG A 54 9.03 -8.18 -5.49
C ARG A 54 8.88 -9.61 -5.00
N ILE A 55 8.08 -10.39 -5.70
CA ILE A 55 7.93 -11.81 -5.37
C ILE A 55 9.11 -12.56 -5.98
N PRO A 56 9.84 -13.37 -5.20
CA PRO A 56 10.96 -14.17 -5.70
C PRO A 56 10.57 -15.01 -6.92
N LYS A 57 11.56 -15.28 -7.79
CA LYS A 57 11.39 -16.22 -8.90
C LYS A 57 11.11 -17.61 -8.33
N GLY A 58 10.30 -18.41 -9.04
CA GLY A 58 9.93 -19.76 -8.61
C GLY A 58 8.71 -19.84 -7.72
N LEU A 59 8.13 -18.72 -7.32
CA LEU A 59 6.82 -18.70 -6.66
C LEU A 59 5.73 -18.41 -7.70
N TRP A 60 4.69 -19.25 -7.71
CA TRP A 60 3.65 -19.27 -8.73
C TRP A 60 3.02 -17.89 -8.98
N ALA A 61 2.57 -17.22 -7.93
CA ALA A 61 1.85 -15.95 -8.06
C ALA A 61 2.72 -14.84 -8.66
N GLY A 62 4.00 -14.80 -8.28
CA GLY A 62 4.95 -13.86 -8.83
C GLY A 62 5.29 -14.17 -10.28
N GLN A 63 5.51 -15.43 -10.62
CA GLN A 63 5.85 -15.83 -12.00
C GLN A 63 4.63 -15.65 -12.90
N PHE A 64 3.47 -16.17 -12.52
CA PHE A 64 2.22 -16.02 -13.25
C PHE A 64 1.90 -14.55 -13.57
N SER A 65 2.02 -13.65 -12.57
CA SER A 65 1.75 -12.23 -12.80
C SER A 65 2.83 -11.50 -13.64
N ARG A 66 4.04 -12.06 -13.78
CA ARG A 66 5.05 -11.56 -14.73
C ARG A 66 4.73 -11.99 -16.15
N ASP A 67 4.28 -13.23 -16.31
CA ASP A 67 3.94 -13.80 -17.62
C ASP A 67 2.64 -13.21 -18.16
N HIS A 68 1.75 -12.74 -17.24
CA HIS A 68 0.48 -12.09 -17.54
C HIS A 68 0.38 -10.69 -16.90
N PRO A 69 1.11 -9.68 -17.40
CA PRO A 69 1.22 -8.37 -16.72
C PRO A 69 -0.09 -7.56 -16.67
N SER A 70 -1.04 -7.87 -17.57
CA SER A 70 -2.40 -7.28 -17.55
C SER A 70 -3.32 -7.93 -16.53
N VAL A 71 -2.95 -9.09 -15.98
CA VAL A 71 -3.77 -9.85 -15.03
C VAL A 71 -3.47 -9.37 -13.61
N MET A 72 -4.53 -9.16 -12.83
CA MET A 72 -4.47 -8.89 -11.40
C MET A 72 -4.81 -10.16 -10.64
N VAL A 73 -3.96 -10.55 -9.70
CA VAL A 73 -4.22 -11.63 -8.75
C VAL A 73 -4.48 -11.01 -7.38
N GLU A 74 -5.65 -11.23 -6.83
CA GLU A 74 -6.02 -10.80 -5.48
C GLU A 74 -6.12 -12.01 -4.57
N ILE A 75 -5.32 -12.06 -3.53
CA ILE A 75 -5.45 -13.08 -2.47
C ILE A 75 -6.50 -12.56 -1.51
N LEU A 76 -7.64 -13.24 -1.42
CA LEU A 76 -8.79 -12.79 -0.64
C LEU A 76 -8.70 -13.21 0.84
N ASN A 77 -8.08 -14.35 1.08
CA ASN A 77 -7.88 -14.92 2.42
C ASN A 77 -6.70 -15.88 2.40
N ARG A 78 -6.34 -16.39 3.57
CA ARG A 78 -5.33 -17.41 3.69
C ARG A 78 -5.48 -18.19 4.99
N SER A 79 -5.31 -19.50 4.91
CA SER A 79 -5.22 -20.41 6.03
C SER A 79 -4.00 -21.32 5.90
N ASP A 80 -3.23 -21.44 6.96
CA ASP A 80 -2.11 -22.37 7.00
C ASP A 80 -2.63 -23.73 7.45
N THR A 81 -2.54 -24.74 6.57
CA THR A 81 -2.98 -26.11 6.86
C THR A 81 -1.90 -26.93 7.54
N SER A 82 -0.63 -26.51 7.37
CA SER A 82 0.54 -27.08 8.05
C SER A 82 1.68 -26.05 8.13
N ALA A 83 2.82 -26.45 8.68
CA ALA A 83 4.02 -25.62 8.71
C ALA A 83 4.50 -25.25 7.28
N HIS A 84 4.19 -26.08 6.28
CA HIS A 84 4.73 -25.98 4.92
C HIS A 84 3.67 -25.68 3.85
N LEU A 85 2.39 -25.82 4.16
CA LEU A 85 1.29 -25.66 3.21
C LEU A 85 0.29 -24.61 3.66
N SER A 86 -0.20 -23.87 2.70
CA SER A 86 -1.32 -22.94 2.85
C SER A 86 -2.37 -23.17 1.80
N VAL A 87 -3.59 -22.83 2.17
CA VAL A 87 -4.76 -22.73 1.29
C VAL A 87 -5.20 -21.27 1.27
N SER A 88 -5.49 -20.74 0.10
CA SER A 88 -6.05 -19.39 -0.05
C SER A 88 -6.97 -19.29 -1.25
N ASP A 89 -7.94 -18.41 -1.16
CA ASP A 89 -8.83 -18.08 -2.26
C ASP A 89 -8.27 -16.88 -3.01
N HIS A 90 -8.23 -17.01 -4.35
CA HIS A 90 -7.65 -16.03 -5.24
C HIS A 90 -8.68 -15.59 -6.26
N TRP A 91 -8.88 -14.29 -6.36
CA TRP A 91 -9.59 -13.68 -7.48
C TRP A 91 -8.58 -13.28 -8.55
N ILE A 92 -8.78 -13.76 -9.77
CA ILE A 92 -7.90 -13.47 -10.90
C ILE A 92 -8.72 -12.75 -11.96
N SER A 93 -8.37 -11.48 -12.22
CA SER A 93 -9.06 -10.61 -13.16
C SER A 93 -8.08 -10.00 -14.16
N GLY A 94 -8.58 -9.59 -15.34
CA GLY A 94 -7.81 -8.96 -16.41
C GLY A 94 -8.03 -9.62 -17.77
N GLN A 95 -7.46 -9.05 -18.81
CA GLN A 95 -7.59 -9.53 -20.17
C GLN A 95 -6.37 -10.35 -20.61
N PRO A 96 -6.54 -11.43 -21.38
CA PRO A 96 -7.82 -12.07 -21.71
C PRO A 96 -8.37 -12.88 -20.54
N PRO A 97 -9.72 -12.98 -20.41
CA PRO A 97 -10.29 -13.92 -19.49
C PRO A 97 -9.89 -15.33 -19.87
N GLY A 98 -9.42 -16.11 -18.92
CA GLY A 98 -8.91 -17.46 -19.22
C GLY A 98 -9.15 -18.41 -18.07
N VAL A 99 -9.20 -19.70 -18.40
CA VAL A 99 -9.20 -20.77 -17.43
C VAL A 99 -7.77 -21.03 -16.97
N TRP A 100 -7.37 -20.37 -15.91
CA TRP A 100 -5.99 -20.36 -15.41
C TRP A 100 -5.62 -21.60 -14.56
N ALA A 101 -6.60 -22.42 -14.19
CA ALA A 101 -6.38 -23.53 -13.26
C ALA A 101 -5.28 -24.49 -13.71
N ARG A 102 -5.24 -24.83 -15.01
CA ARG A 102 -4.24 -25.74 -15.57
C ARG A 102 -2.82 -25.12 -15.54
N GLU A 103 -2.72 -23.86 -15.90
CA GLU A 103 -1.45 -23.15 -15.91
C GLU A 103 -0.90 -22.95 -14.50
N ILE A 104 -1.77 -22.49 -13.57
CA ILE A 104 -1.40 -22.29 -12.17
C ILE A 104 -0.99 -23.63 -11.55
N GLY A 105 -1.69 -24.71 -11.86
CA GLY A 105 -1.38 -26.07 -11.39
C GLY A 105 -0.06 -26.64 -11.90
N ALA A 106 0.55 -26.03 -12.92
CA ALA A 106 1.85 -26.46 -13.45
C ALA A 106 3.05 -25.88 -12.70
N TYR A 107 2.84 -24.89 -11.81
CA TYR A 107 3.94 -24.31 -11.01
C TYR A 107 4.36 -25.27 -9.89
N ALA A 108 5.67 -25.39 -9.69
CA ALA A 108 6.27 -26.37 -8.77
C ALA A 108 5.89 -26.20 -7.29
N ASP A 109 5.54 -24.99 -6.89
CA ASP A 109 5.09 -24.67 -5.52
C ASP A 109 3.58 -24.85 -5.33
N VAL A 110 2.81 -25.15 -6.38
CA VAL A 110 1.38 -25.39 -6.32
C VAL A 110 1.10 -26.89 -6.15
N VAL A 111 0.28 -27.22 -5.19
CA VAL A 111 -0.12 -28.61 -4.88
C VAL A 111 -1.48 -28.93 -5.48
N LYS A 112 -2.43 -27.99 -5.43
CA LYS A 112 -3.80 -28.17 -5.90
C LYS A 112 -4.42 -26.84 -6.30
N VAL A 113 -5.24 -26.87 -7.34
CA VAL A 113 -6.08 -25.75 -7.79
C VAL A 113 -7.52 -26.25 -7.94
N ASP A 114 -8.43 -25.64 -7.21
CA ASP A 114 -9.87 -25.86 -7.34
C ASP A 114 -10.51 -24.62 -7.95
N SER A 115 -11.18 -24.73 -9.10
CA SER A 115 -12.00 -23.65 -9.65
C SER A 115 -13.29 -23.56 -8.85
N LEU A 116 -13.56 -22.39 -8.26
CA LEU A 116 -14.74 -22.15 -7.46
C LEU A 116 -15.83 -21.40 -8.24
N ALA A 117 -15.41 -20.45 -9.10
CA ALA A 117 -16.30 -19.69 -9.97
C ALA A 117 -15.53 -19.10 -11.17
N GLU A 118 -16.22 -19.01 -12.30
CA GLU A 118 -15.74 -18.33 -13.50
C GLU A 118 -16.81 -17.33 -13.94
N LEU A 119 -16.46 -16.04 -13.92
CA LEU A 119 -17.33 -14.94 -14.24
C LEU A 119 -16.73 -14.10 -15.37
N ALA A 120 -17.51 -13.23 -15.98
CA ALA A 120 -17.04 -12.39 -17.09
C ALA A 120 -15.89 -11.46 -16.70
N GLU A 121 -15.87 -11.01 -15.45
CA GLU A 121 -14.86 -10.09 -14.90
C GLU A 121 -13.64 -10.79 -14.29
N GLY A 122 -13.68 -12.12 -14.11
CA GLY A 122 -12.58 -12.89 -13.53
C GLY A 122 -12.97 -14.26 -13.03
N SER A 123 -12.01 -14.96 -12.46
CA SER A 123 -12.18 -16.33 -11.94
C SER A 123 -11.73 -16.43 -10.50
N LEU A 124 -12.46 -17.22 -9.71
CA LEU A 124 -12.17 -17.51 -8.31
C LEU A 124 -11.59 -18.91 -8.18
N TYR A 125 -10.37 -18.99 -7.66
CA TYR A 125 -9.68 -20.25 -7.43
C TYR A 125 -9.32 -20.43 -5.97
N ARG A 126 -9.47 -21.63 -5.45
CA ARG A 126 -8.86 -22.07 -4.20
C ARG A 126 -7.57 -22.80 -4.52
N ILE A 127 -6.45 -22.29 -4.01
CA ILE A 127 -5.14 -22.81 -4.33
C ILE A 127 -4.46 -23.29 -3.05
N THR A 128 -3.99 -24.54 -3.08
CA THR A 128 -3.10 -25.10 -2.07
C THR A 128 -1.68 -25.06 -2.60
N TYR A 129 -0.76 -24.48 -1.83
CA TYR A 129 0.62 -24.29 -2.27
C TYR A 129 1.60 -24.34 -1.10
N HIS A 130 2.88 -24.58 -1.42
CA HIS A 130 3.96 -24.51 -0.44
C HIS A 130 4.17 -23.10 0.08
N ASN A 131 4.35 -22.97 1.39
CA ASN A 131 4.52 -21.67 2.05
C ASN A 131 5.76 -20.94 1.51
N PRO A 132 5.62 -19.78 0.89
CA PRO A 132 6.77 -18.99 0.49
C PRO A 132 7.55 -18.46 1.70
N PRO A 133 8.87 -18.30 1.60
CA PRO A 133 9.71 -17.81 2.70
C PRO A 133 9.25 -16.48 3.30
N VAL A 134 8.62 -15.62 2.51
CA VAL A 134 8.08 -14.33 2.95
C VAL A 134 7.02 -14.49 4.04
N ILE A 135 6.30 -15.61 4.06
CA ILE A 135 5.28 -15.86 5.09
C ILE A 135 5.88 -16.12 6.47
N TYR A 136 7.05 -16.75 6.53
CA TYR A 136 7.78 -16.86 7.77
C TYR A 136 8.09 -15.50 8.40
N LEU A 137 8.35 -14.51 7.56
CA LEU A 137 8.57 -13.13 7.96
C LEU A 137 7.34 -12.52 8.67
N TYR A 138 6.15 -12.69 8.12
CA TYR A 138 4.91 -12.19 8.74
C TYR A 138 4.69 -12.78 10.12
N ARG A 139 4.88 -14.10 10.24
CA ARG A 139 4.74 -14.80 11.53
C ARG A 139 5.75 -14.27 12.54
N LYS A 140 7.00 -14.06 12.13
CA LYS A 140 8.08 -13.57 13.01
C LYS A 140 7.87 -12.12 13.46
N LEU A 141 7.28 -11.28 12.61
CA LEU A 141 6.96 -9.89 12.93
C LEU A 141 5.70 -9.74 13.77
N GLY A 142 4.85 -10.77 13.82
CA GLY A 142 3.57 -10.71 14.54
C GLY A 142 2.57 -9.68 13.98
N LEU A 143 2.77 -9.25 12.73
CA LEU A 143 1.91 -8.26 12.11
C LEU A 143 0.73 -8.94 11.41
N PRO A 144 -0.50 -8.43 11.60
CA PRO A 144 -1.66 -8.96 10.89
C PRO A 144 -1.55 -8.64 9.40
N ILE A 145 -1.84 -9.63 8.56
CA ILE A 145 -1.97 -9.44 7.12
C ILE A 145 -3.37 -8.91 6.84
N GLN A 146 -3.45 -7.80 6.12
CA GLN A 146 -4.71 -7.27 5.63
C GLN A 146 -4.98 -7.80 4.22
N PHE A 147 -6.12 -8.42 4.03
CA PHE A 147 -6.60 -8.87 2.73
C PHE A 147 -7.59 -7.86 2.13
N PRO A 148 -7.73 -7.81 0.79
CA PRO A 148 -7.01 -8.59 -0.21
C PRO A 148 -5.58 -8.12 -0.42
N LEU A 149 -4.66 -9.07 -0.66
CA LEU A 149 -3.33 -8.76 -1.17
C LEU A 149 -3.34 -8.76 -2.69
N ARG A 150 -2.82 -7.71 -3.31
CA ARG A 150 -2.81 -7.55 -4.77
C ARG A 150 -1.45 -7.84 -5.36
N ILE A 151 -1.43 -8.66 -6.40
CA ILE A 151 -0.21 -9.08 -7.12
C ILE A 151 -0.37 -8.75 -8.58
N GLN A 152 0.61 -8.04 -9.14
CA GLN A 152 0.67 -7.70 -10.56
C GLN A 152 2.12 -7.48 -10.99
N GLY A 153 2.49 -7.94 -12.19
CA GLY A 153 3.81 -7.73 -12.77
C GLY A 153 4.98 -8.28 -11.91
N GLY A 154 4.73 -9.30 -11.08
CA GLY A 154 5.72 -9.89 -10.19
C GLY A 154 5.87 -9.20 -8.84
N TYR A 155 5.03 -8.23 -8.55
CA TYR A 155 5.06 -7.50 -7.28
C TYR A 155 3.78 -7.70 -6.48
N ILE A 156 3.93 -7.84 -5.17
CA ILE A 156 2.82 -7.80 -4.22
C ILE A 156 2.73 -6.40 -3.61
N ARG A 157 1.52 -5.85 -3.59
CA ARG A 157 1.21 -4.64 -2.84
C ARG A 157 0.63 -5.03 -1.48
N TRP A 158 1.23 -4.54 -0.43
CA TRP A 158 0.87 -4.86 0.93
C TRP A 158 0.66 -3.59 1.75
N GLU A 159 -0.47 -3.50 2.43
CA GLU A 159 -0.75 -2.44 3.37
C GLU A 159 -0.46 -2.91 4.80
N VAL A 160 0.34 -2.15 5.51
CA VAL A 160 0.75 -2.44 6.88
C VAL A 160 0.29 -1.32 7.79
N VAL A 161 -0.42 -1.68 8.85
CA VAL A 161 -0.69 -0.81 9.98
C VAL A 161 0.24 -1.23 11.10
N ALA A 162 1.14 -0.34 11.50
CA ALA A 162 2.13 -0.63 12.52
C ALA A 162 2.47 0.64 13.30
N ARG A 163 3.01 0.49 14.49
CA ARG A 163 3.66 1.60 15.20
C ARG A 163 4.95 1.97 14.48
N HIS A 164 5.42 3.18 14.68
CA HIS A 164 6.66 3.64 14.03
C HIS A 164 7.83 2.71 14.32
N SER A 165 7.99 2.31 15.58
CA SER A 165 9.02 1.36 16.03
C SER A 165 8.89 -0.05 15.43
N GLU A 166 7.67 -0.50 15.18
CA GLU A 166 7.39 -1.79 14.52
C GLU A 166 7.67 -1.68 13.02
N PHE A 167 7.36 -0.53 12.43
CA PHE A 167 7.55 -0.28 11.01
C PHE A 167 9.04 -0.32 10.62
N ASP A 168 9.94 0.21 11.45
CA ASP A 168 11.40 0.14 11.20
C ASP A 168 11.89 -1.31 11.14
N ARG A 169 11.33 -2.19 11.98
CA ARG A 169 11.59 -3.62 11.90
C ARG A 169 11.10 -4.23 10.60
N VAL A 170 9.89 -3.84 10.15
CA VAL A 170 9.33 -4.29 8.86
C VAL A 170 10.26 -3.91 7.72
N LEU A 171 10.69 -2.65 7.66
CA LEU A 171 11.60 -2.15 6.61
C LEU A 171 12.94 -2.90 6.61
N LYS A 172 13.53 -3.12 7.78
CA LYS A 172 14.77 -3.85 7.91
C LYS A 172 14.65 -5.27 7.34
N TYR A 173 13.58 -5.98 7.70
CA TYR A 173 13.35 -7.34 7.23
C TYR A 173 12.95 -7.40 5.76
N ALA A 174 12.14 -6.46 5.29
CA ALA A 174 11.74 -6.41 3.88
C ALA A 174 12.96 -6.28 2.95
N ARG A 175 13.95 -5.48 3.32
CA ARG A 175 15.21 -5.33 2.57
C ARG A 175 16.07 -6.58 2.60
N VAL A 176 15.97 -7.40 3.64
CA VAL A 176 16.70 -8.68 3.70
C VAL A 176 16.07 -9.73 2.78
N VAL A 177 14.72 -9.72 2.69
CA VAL A 177 13.97 -10.66 1.83
C VAL A 177 14.06 -10.25 0.36
N ASP A 178 14.02 -8.95 0.10
CA ASP A 178 14.08 -8.39 -1.25
C ASP A 178 15.01 -7.17 -1.25
N PRO A 179 16.23 -7.32 -1.83
CA PRO A 179 17.15 -6.18 -1.99
C PRO A 179 16.58 -5.04 -2.85
N GLU A 180 15.65 -5.36 -3.76
CA GLU A 180 14.95 -4.38 -4.62
C GLU A 180 13.64 -3.87 -3.98
N PHE A 181 13.46 -4.11 -2.69
CA PHE A 181 12.29 -3.67 -1.94
C PHE A 181 12.03 -2.18 -2.13
N GLN A 182 10.79 -1.85 -2.48
CA GLN A 182 10.34 -0.49 -2.68
C GLN A 182 9.26 -0.12 -1.68
N LEU A 183 9.51 0.93 -0.92
CA LEU A 183 8.50 1.58 -0.11
C LEU A 183 7.73 2.57 -1.00
N VAL A 184 6.50 2.24 -1.35
CA VAL A 184 5.68 3.07 -2.26
C VAL A 184 5.15 4.32 -1.58
N SER A 185 4.66 4.19 -0.35
CA SER A 185 4.16 5.34 0.41
C SER A 185 4.06 5.05 1.90
N ILE A 186 4.29 6.08 2.70
CA ILE A 186 3.91 6.11 4.12
C ILE A 186 2.85 7.17 4.27
N ARG A 187 1.69 6.80 4.76
CA ARG A 187 0.63 7.74 5.12
C ARG A 187 0.47 7.73 6.62
N ARG A 188 0.71 8.88 7.24
CA ARG A 188 0.40 9.08 8.65
C ARG A 188 -1.09 9.36 8.75
N ARG A 189 -1.89 8.32 8.96
CA ARG A 189 -3.32 8.46 9.18
C ARG A 189 -3.69 7.98 10.57
N PRO A 190 -4.66 8.64 11.23
CA PRO A 190 -5.30 8.04 12.40
C PRO A 190 -5.91 6.68 12.00
N LEU A 191 -5.83 5.69 12.88
CA LEU A 191 -6.28 4.30 12.66
C LEU A 191 -7.74 4.20 12.16
N ARG A 192 -8.54 5.20 12.40
CA ARG A 192 -9.94 5.29 11.97
C ARG A 192 -10.15 5.56 10.47
N SER A 193 -9.10 5.69 9.66
CA SER A 193 -9.22 6.12 8.26
C SER A 193 -9.48 4.99 7.25
N HIS A 194 -9.58 3.74 7.68
CA HIS A 194 -10.03 2.62 6.83
C HIS A 194 -11.55 2.46 6.79
N LEU A 195 -12.23 3.00 7.79
CA LEU A 195 -13.66 3.15 7.73
C LEU A 195 -13.93 4.57 7.25
N PRO A 196 -14.88 4.81 6.34
CA PRO A 196 -15.34 6.15 6.06
C PRO A 196 -15.78 6.72 7.41
N LEU A 197 -15.04 7.74 7.89
CA LEU A 197 -15.28 8.31 9.21
C LEU A 197 -16.54 9.16 9.15
N LEU A 198 -17.63 8.44 9.14
CA LEU A 198 -18.92 9.04 9.40
C LEU A 198 -19.00 9.30 10.90
N THR A 199 -19.41 10.50 11.26
CA THR A 199 -19.81 10.78 12.64
C THR A 199 -21.05 9.94 12.99
N ASP A 200 -21.35 9.77 14.27
CA ASP A 200 -22.54 9.02 14.70
C ASP A 200 -23.81 9.58 14.04
N GLY A 201 -23.92 10.91 13.92
CA GLY A 201 -25.02 11.57 13.25
C GLY A 201 -25.07 11.28 11.73
N GLN A 202 -23.92 11.15 11.07
CA GLN A 202 -23.84 10.78 9.67
C GLN A 202 -24.16 9.30 9.46
N ASN A 203 -23.71 8.41 10.35
CA ASN A 203 -24.08 7.01 10.34
C ASN A 203 -25.59 6.81 10.53
N HIS A 204 -26.17 7.52 11.49
CA HIS A 204 -27.61 7.46 11.71
C HIS A 204 -28.40 7.94 10.49
N LEU A 205 -28.00 9.07 9.89
CA LEU A 205 -28.61 9.57 8.66
C LEU A 205 -28.48 8.58 7.50
N LEU A 206 -27.29 8.00 7.28
CA LEU A 206 -27.05 7.01 6.22
C LEU A 206 -27.94 5.77 6.41
N THR A 207 -27.99 5.22 7.63
CA THR A 207 -28.81 4.06 7.95
C THR A 207 -30.30 4.34 7.73
N ALA A 208 -30.80 5.50 8.17
CA ALA A 208 -32.18 5.89 7.94
C ALA A 208 -32.50 6.11 6.46
N ALA A 209 -31.59 6.73 5.71
CA ALA A 209 -31.75 6.95 4.25
C ALA A 209 -31.76 5.62 3.49
N MET A 210 -30.90 4.66 3.88
CA MET A 210 -30.89 3.31 3.29
C MET A 210 -32.17 2.56 3.60
N ALA A 211 -32.61 2.55 4.85
CA ALA A 211 -33.84 1.86 5.27
C ALA A 211 -35.09 2.44 4.59
N ALA A 212 -35.11 3.77 4.35
CA ALA A 212 -36.19 4.44 3.65
C ALA A 212 -36.14 4.27 2.12
N GLY A 213 -35.10 3.62 1.56
CA GLY A 213 -34.93 3.40 0.13
C GLY A 213 -34.50 4.66 -0.63
N TYR A 214 -33.87 5.64 0.02
CA TYR A 214 -33.42 6.86 -0.66
C TYR A 214 -32.37 6.57 -1.74
N PHE A 215 -31.52 5.57 -1.55
CA PHE A 215 -30.49 5.13 -2.49
C PHE A 215 -30.96 3.99 -3.41
N ALA A 216 -32.20 3.54 -3.28
CA ALA A 216 -32.75 2.52 -4.18
C ALA A 216 -32.96 3.05 -5.61
N VAL A 217 -33.01 2.12 -6.59
CA VAL A 217 -33.33 2.44 -7.98
C VAL A 217 -34.53 1.58 -8.40
N PRO A 218 -35.71 2.19 -8.61
CA PRO A 218 -36.05 3.60 -8.39
C PRO A 218 -36.07 3.99 -6.91
N ARG A 219 -35.91 5.30 -6.62
CA ARG A 219 -35.93 5.79 -5.25
C ARG A 219 -37.25 5.52 -4.55
N GLY A 220 -37.19 4.98 -3.33
CA GLY A 220 -38.37 4.72 -2.49
C GLY A 220 -38.89 5.94 -1.75
N ILE A 221 -38.06 6.97 -1.54
CA ILE A 221 -38.43 8.20 -0.81
C ILE A 221 -37.74 9.43 -1.43
N THR A 222 -38.41 10.60 -1.37
CA THR A 222 -37.78 11.87 -1.76
C THR A 222 -36.90 12.44 -0.66
N LEU A 223 -35.96 13.33 -1.02
CA LEU A 223 -35.13 14.05 -0.05
C LEU A 223 -36.00 14.89 0.92
N THR A 224 -37.09 15.45 0.44
CA THR A 224 -38.01 16.26 1.24
C THR A 224 -38.71 15.41 2.28
N ASP A 225 -39.16 14.22 1.91
CA ASP A 225 -39.85 13.33 2.83
C ASP A 225 -38.89 12.68 3.84
N LEU A 226 -37.67 12.35 3.40
CA LEU A 226 -36.60 11.88 4.29
C LEU A 226 -36.25 12.95 5.34
N ALA A 227 -36.14 14.21 4.93
CA ALA A 227 -35.89 15.33 5.84
C ALA A 227 -37.02 15.51 6.85
N ARG A 228 -38.28 15.39 6.40
CA ARG A 228 -39.46 15.44 7.28
C ARG A 228 -39.45 14.26 8.28
N GLN A 229 -39.16 13.04 7.82
CA GLN A 229 -39.08 11.86 8.68
C GLN A 229 -38.00 12.00 9.77
N LEU A 230 -36.90 12.66 9.45
CA LEU A 230 -35.78 12.88 10.38
C LEU A 230 -35.93 14.16 11.23
N ASN A 231 -37.04 14.90 11.06
CA ASN A 231 -37.29 16.17 11.69
C ASN A 231 -36.14 17.19 11.50
N ARG A 232 -35.64 17.28 10.27
CA ARG A 232 -34.53 18.16 9.86
C ARG A 232 -34.92 18.98 8.63
N SER A 233 -34.20 20.10 8.41
CA SER A 233 -34.37 20.87 7.16
C SER A 233 -33.85 20.09 5.96
N LYS A 234 -34.49 20.27 4.79
CA LYS A 234 -34.09 19.67 3.53
C LYS A 234 -32.65 20.03 3.16
N SER A 235 -32.24 21.28 3.38
CA SER A 235 -30.87 21.74 3.10
C SER A 235 -29.84 21.02 3.97
N SER A 236 -30.10 20.90 5.28
CA SER A 236 -29.21 20.21 6.19
C SER A 236 -29.04 18.71 5.86
N VAL A 237 -30.15 18.04 5.48
CA VAL A 237 -30.08 16.62 5.06
C VAL A 237 -29.35 16.48 3.73
N SER A 238 -29.59 17.36 2.77
CA SER A 238 -28.90 17.37 1.47
C SER A 238 -27.40 17.52 1.63
N GLU A 239 -26.95 18.50 2.41
CA GLU A 239 -25.54 18.73 2.66
C GLU A 239 -24.87 17.54 3.38
N ALA A 240 -25.54 17.01 4.41
CA ALA A 240 -25.03 15.87 5.15
C ALA A 240 -24.91 14.62 4.27
N ILE A 241 -25.89 14.35 3.38
CA ILE A 241 -25.82 13.25 2.39
C ILE A 241 -24.65 13.48 1.44
N ALA A 242 -24.49 14.68 0.86
CA ALA A 242 -23.37 14.96 -0.04
C ALA A 242 -22.00 14.77 0.63
N ILE A 243 -21.85 15.13 1.91
CA ILE A 243 -20.64 14.87 2.70
C ILE A 243 -20.42 13.35 2.88
N ILE A 244 -21.49 12.61 3.19
CA ILE A 244 -21.43 11.15 3.35
C ILE A 244 -21.01 10.49 2.04
N GLU A 245 -21.70 10.82 0.92
CA GLU A 245 -21.39 10.31 -0.41
C GLU A 245 -19.94 10.59 -0.79
N ARG A 246 -19.46 11.81 -0.62
CA ARG A 246 -18.07 12.16 -0.89
C ARG A 246 -17.11 11.30 -0.08
N LYS A 247 -17.33 11.12 1.22
CA LYS A 247 -16.48 10.30 2.09
C LYS A 247 -16.45 8.83 1.66
N LEU A 248 -17.62 8.28 1.29
CA LEU A 248 -17.75 6.91 0.82
C LEU A 248 -17.07 6.73 -0.54
N LEU A 249 -17.31 7.62 -1.50
CA LEU A 249 -16.65 7.60 -2.80
C LEU A 249 -15.13 7.75 -2.68
N GLU A 250 -14.65 8.69 -1.87
CA GLU A 250 -13.21 8.82 -1.61
C GLU A 250 -12.62 7.55 -1.01
N SER A 251 -13.34 6.81 -0.18
CA SER A 251 -12.88 5.53 0.36
C SER A 251 -12.87 4.41 -0.67
N ALA A 252 -13.82 4.40 -1.59
CA ALA A 252 -13.96 3.38 -2.63
C ALA A 252 -12.97 3.59 -3.79
N VAL A 253 -12.75 4.85 -4.20
CA VAL A 253 -11.95 5.20 -5.40
C VAL A 253 -10.45 5.26 -5.11
N ARG A 254 -10.04 5.52 -3.88
CA ARG A 254 -8.62 5.67 -3.51
C ARG A 254 -7.70 4.48 -3.78
N PRO A 255 -8.13 3.22 -3.78
CA PRO A 255 -7.26 2.11 -4.17
C PRO A 255 -6.96 2.06 -5.67
N ALA A 256 -7.84 2.63 -6.52
CA ALA A 256 -7.80 2.43 -7.97
C ALA A 256 -7.12 3.57 -8.78
N LEU A 257 -6.99 4.77 -8.22
CA LEU A 257 -6.63 5.98 -8.98
C LEU A 257 -5.26 6.59 -8.65
N LEU A 258 -4.35 5.88 -8.01
CA LEU A 258 -2.98 6.38 -7.91
C LEU A 258 -2.17 5.80 -9.07
N PRO A 259 -1.76 6.65 -10.05
CA PRO A 259 -0.79 6.23 -11.06
C PRO A 259 0.50 5.78 -10.38
N ALA A 260 1.17 4.89 -11.07
CA ALA A 260 2.44 4.26 -10.67
C ALA A 260 3.54 5.28 -10.36
#